data_e18f64b9530f41e557a7fb51a5b25285
#
_entry.id   e18f64b9530f41e557a7fb51a5b25285
#
_cell.length_a   1.000
_cell.length_b   1.000
_cell.length_c   1.000
_cell.angle_alpha   90.00
_cell.angle_beta   90.00
_cell.angle_gamma   90.00
#
_symmetry.space_group_name_H-M   'P 1'
#
loop_
_entity.id
_entity.type
_entity.pdbx_description
1 polymer ?
#
loop_
_entity_poly.entity_id
_entity_poly.type
_entity_poly.pdbx_seq_one_letter_code
_entity_poly.pdbx_strand_id
1 'polypeptide(L)'
;MAVKPITIKEIARMAHVSCATVSRTLNGDPGVSQELRTEIFRLCRQHGYRKNLVARRLSAARSGLIGCILSDMNNPLFAEFALALEEAAHRRGLQVMFCQGQAEAPDFSKKLEFLIGHRVDGVILTSSSRQVPEAIAPYTDRIPIVIQGTLPPEEGGIPAVSLDCAEAGRQAARYLYGLGHRRAVFLGLRENNCAMLQRYQGFQAAAEELGMSVRTLVNPERTSTAAVGYQLGRRFFFDNLTETAVFAGSDNVALGFLAAAREFCVSVPDEISLLGFDNISHAAMHHVRLTTFDPRNRTLAEQSLERLLQCLEPGGGLGEMPLIPPIFVERATCAPPGLREA
;
A
#
# COMPACT_ATOMS: atom_id res chain seq x y z
N MET A 1 14.84 10.30 39.74
CA MET A 1 14.90 11.72 39.31
C MET A 1 15.11 11.76 37.82
N ALA A 2 14.22 12.39 37.05
CA ALA A 2 14.41 12.55 35.61
C ALA A 2 15.57 13.52 35.37
N VAL A 3 16.62 13.06 34.69
CA VAL A 3 17.77 13.89 34.32
C VAL A 3 17.24 14.93 33.31
N LYS A 4 17.31 16.21 33.68
CA LYS A 4 16.92 17.30 32.78
C LYS A 4 17.80 17.23 31.52
N PRO A 5 17.20 17.08 30.32
CA PRO A 5 17.98 16.96 29.10
C PRO A 5 18.77 18.25 28.85
N ILE A 6 20.06 18.12 28.55
CA ILE A 6 20.90 19.26 28.22
C ILE A 6 20.42 19.96 26.96
N THR A 7 20.48 21.27 26.96
CA THR A 7 19.98 22.15 25.89
C THR A 7 21.10 22.66 24.97
N ILE A 8 20.75 23.11 23.76
CA ILE A 8 21.73 23.74 22.84
C ILE A 8 22.37 24.99 23.46
N LYS A 9 21.66 25.69 24.34
CA LYS A 9 22.18 26.86 25.07
C LYS A 9 23.32 26.48 26.02
N GLU A 10 23.21 25.33 26.67
CA GLU A 10 24.24 24.83 27.58
C GLU A 10 25.47 24.34 26.80
N ILE A 11 25.31 23.65 25.67
CA ILE A 11 26.45 23.30 24.80
C ILE A 11 27.14 24.54 24.26
N ALA A 12 26.37 25.56 23.81
CA ALA A 12 26.90 26.82 23.30
C ALA A 12 27.73 27.54 24.36
N ARG A 13 27.25 27.56 25.62
CA ARG A 13 28.01 28.14 26.76
C ARG A 13 29.30 27.41 27.03
N MET A 14 29.30 26.06 27.04
CA MET A 14 30.48 25.24 27.28
C MET A 14 31.51 25.38 26.15
N ALA A 15 31.09 25.53 24.92
CA ALA A 15 31.95 25.72 23.75
C ALA A 15 32.35 27.20 23.54
N HIS A 16 31.90 28.12 24.40
CA HIS A 16 32.09 29.58 24.27
C HIS A 16 31.71 30.16 22.91
N VAL A 17 30.60 29.68 22.34
CA VAL A 17 30.07 30.15 21.04
C VAL A 17 28.57 30.44 21.10
N SER A 18 28.02 31.02 20.03
CA SER A 18 26.58 31.25 19.92
C SER A 18 25.80 29.95 19.68
N CYS A 19 24.51 29.89 20.06
CA CYS A 19 23.61 28.80 19.70
C CYS A 19 23.55 28.58 18.18
N ALA A 20 23.64 29.66 17.39
CA ALA A 20 23.67 29.61 15.93
C ALA A 20 24.93 28.86 15.42
N THR A 21 26.09 29.08 16.05
CA THR A 21 27.32 28.38 15.71
C THR A 21 27.22 26.89 16.03
N VAL A 22 26.68 26.49 17.21
CA VAL A 22 26.42 25.08 17.53
C VAL A 22 25.45 24.48 16.51
N SER A 23 24.37 25.16 16.17
CA SER A 23 23.40 24.68 15.19
C SER A 23 24.04 24.48 13.81
N ARG A 24 24.83 25.43 13.30
CA ARG A 24 25.57 25.31 12.04
C ARG A 24 26.54 24.13 12.07
N THR A 25 27.31 23.97 13.14
CA THR A 25 28.21 22.82 13.32
C THR A 25 27.48 21.49 13.22
N LEU A 26 26.37 21.35 13.95
CA LEU A 26 25.55 20.14 13.95
C LEU A 26 24.81 19.89 12.61
N ASN A 27 24.68 20.92 11.76
CA ASN A 27 24.15 20.81 10.41
C ASN A 27 25.20 20.55 9.32
N GLY A 28 26.49 20.45 9.70
CA GLY A 28 27.56 20.20 8.75
C GLY A 28 28.00 21.43 7.95
N ASP A 29 27.65 22.65 8.37
CA ASP A 29 27.99 23.91 7.69
C ASP A 29 29.50 24.02 7.49
N PRO A 30 30.00 24.21 6.26
CA PRO A 30 31.45 24.30 5.98
C PRO A 30 32.11 25.54 6.58
N GLY A 31 31.37 26.57 6.98
CA GLY A 31 31.87 27.79 7.58
C GLY A 31 32.33 27.68 9.04
N VAL A 32 32.37 26.47 9.61
CA VAL A 32 32.86 26.22 10.99
C VAL A 32 34.18 25.48 10.93
N SER A 33 35.22 25.99 11.69
CA SER A 33 36.53 25.37 11.71
C SER A 33 36.48 23.93 12.22
N GLN A 34 37.45 23.11 11.78
CA GLN A 34 37.51 21.68 12.14
C GLN A 34 37.73 21.47 13.65
N GLU A 35 38.53 22.34 14.27
CA GLU A 35 38.79 22.28 15.72
C GLU A 35 37.50 22.52 16.51
N LEU A 36 36.78 23.59 16.18
CA LEU A 36 35.54 23.93 16.86
C LEU A 36 34.47 22.88 16.62
N ARG A 37 34.42 22.29 15.42
CA ARG A 37 33.53 21.18 15.10
C ARG A 37 33.80 19.97 15.99
N THR A 38 35.06 19.59 16.12
CA THR A 38 35.51 18.46 16.97
C THR A 38 35.10 18.69 18.42
N GLU A 39 35.34 19.91 18.93
CA GLU A 39 35.01 20.27 20.31
C GLU A 39 33.52 20.24 20.60
N ILE A 40 32.68 20.79 19.71
CA ILE A 40 31.21 20.76 19.86
C ILE A 40 30.70 19.31 19.84
N PHE A 41 31.17 18.45 18.93
CA PHE A 41 30.79 17.04 18.92
C PHE A 41 31.25 16.28 20.17
N ARG A 42 32.44 16.60 20.71
CA ARG A 42 32.93 16.04 21.96
C ARG A 42 32.03 16.39 23.14
N LEU A 43 31.66 17.67 23.28
CA LEU A 43 30.76 18.15 24.32
C LEU A 43 29.33 17.52 24.18
N CYS A 44 28.82 17.41 22.97
CA CYS A 44 27.54 16.75 22.72
C CYS A 44 27.54 15.30 23.19
N ARG A 45 28.61 14.53 22.88
CA ARG A 45 28.73 13.14 23.31
C ARG A 45 28.90 13.03 24.82
N GLN A 46 29.77 13.85 25.43
CA GLN A 46 30.05 13.82 26.85
C GLN A 46 28.82 14.10 27.71
N HIS A 47 27.96 15.03 27.25
CA HIS A 47 26.79 15.46 28.00
C HIS A 47 25.49 14.81 27.51
N GLY A 48 25.56 13.87 26.57
CA GLY A 48 24.36 13.20 26.03
C GLY A 48 23.42 14.14 25.28
N TYR A 49 23.92 15.26 24.73
CA TYR A 49 23.11 16.17 23.94
C TYR A 49 22.66 15.49 22.66
N ARG A 50 21.36 15.44 22.47
CA ARG A 50 20.74 15.04 21.20
C ARG A 50 20.06 16.24 20.57
N LYS A 51 20.32 16.42 19.29
CA LYS A 51 19.67 17.48 18.50
C LYS A 51 18.15 17.37 18.63
N ASN A 52 17.51 18.42 19.13
CA ASN A 52 16.06 18.43 19.22
C ASN A 52 15.47 18.61 17.82
N LEU A 53 15.06 17.50 17.20
CA LEU A 53 14.45 17.50 15.87
C LEU A 53 13.13 18.28 15.85
N VAL A 54 12.41 18.33 16.96
CA VAL A 54 11.16 19.09 17.07
C VAL A 54 11.44 20.59 16.98
N ALA A 55 12.46 21.10 17.70
CA ALA A 55 12.85 22.51 17.63
C ALA A 55 13.35 22.91 16.24
N ARG A 56 14.04 21.99 15.53
CA ARG A 56 14.47 22.19 14.15
C ARG A 56 13.26 22.28 13.19
N ARG A 57 12.30 21.39 13.33
CA ARG A 57 11.07 21.35 12.53
C ARG A 57 10.22 22.60 12.73
N LEU A 58 10.27 23.21 13.92
CA LEU A 58 9.58 24.48 14.23
C LEU A 58 10.16 25.69 13.48
N SER A 59 11.45 25.66 13.13
CA SER A 59 12.16 26.77 12.46
C SER A 59 12.40 26.53 10.96
N ALA A 60 12.19 25.33 10.45
CA ALA A 60 12.37 24.97 9.05
C ALA A 60 11.05 25.12 8.27
N ALA A 61 11.14 25.52 7.00
CA ALA A 61 9.99 25.59 6.08
C ALA A 61 9.37 24.22 5.84
N ARG A 62 10.16 23.12 5.94
CA ARG A 62 9.73 21.71 5.85
C ARG A 62 10.26 20.91 7.04
N SER A 63 9.44 19.97 7.51
CA SER A 63 9.79 19.13 8.66
C SER A 63 10.69 17.95 8.29
N GLY A 64 10.68 17.53 7.02
CA GLY A 64 11.28 16.28 6.54
C GLY A 64 10.54 15.03 7.04
N LEU A 65 9.30 15.17 7.47
CA LEU A 65 8.45 14.09 7.96
C LEU A 65 7.23 13.93 7.03
N ILE A 66 7.01 12.70 6.54
CA ILE A 66 5.86 12.34 5.70
C ILE A 66 4.90 11.50 6.54
N GLY A 67 3.61 11.77 6.44
CA GLY A 67 2.56 10.91 6.98
C GLY A 67 2.22 9.79 6.00
N CYS A 68 1.96 8.59 6.50
CA CYS A 68 1.39 7.51 5.70
C CYS A 68 0.26 6.84 6.48
N ILE A 69 -0.94 6.80 5.87
CA ILE A 69 -2.09 6.10 6.43
C ILE A 69 -2.28 4.82 5.64
N LEU A 70 -2.03 3.66 6.27
CA LEU A 70 -2.18 2.34 5.67
C LEU A 70 -3.58 1.81 5.91
N SER A 71 -4.23 1.25 4.90
CA SER A 71 -5.60 0.70 5.02
C SER A 71 -5.70 -0.45 6.02
N ASP A 72 -4.75 -1.38 6.01
CA ASP A 72 -4.74 -2.56 6.88
C ASP A 72 -3.30 -3.04 7.13
N MET A 73 -2.80 -2.85 8.34
CA MET A 73 -1.46 -3.31 8.72
C MET A 73 -1.35 -4.83 8.87
N ASN A 74 -2.48 -5.55 8.97
CA ASN A 74 -2.48 -7.01 9.02
C ASN A 74 -2.36 -7.66 7.64
N ASN A 75 -2.64 -6.92 6.57
CA ASN A 75 -2.45 -7.42 5.22
C ASN A 75 -0.98 -7.21 4.79
N PRO A 76 -0.24 -8.30 4.47
CA PRO A 76 1.16 -8.22 4.05
C PRO A 76 1.41 -7.26 2.88
N LEU A 77 0.44 -7.10 1.98
CA LEU A 77 0.50 -6.13 0.88
C LEU A 77 0.88 -4.72 1.36
N PHE A 78 0.18 -4.23 2.40
CA PHE A 78 0.43 -2.87 2.92
C PHE A 78 1.68 -2.79 3.77
N ALA A 79 2.09 -3.89 4.44
CA ALA A 79 3.35 -3.96 5.15
C ALA A 79 4.56 -3.89 4.18
N GLU A 80 4.49 -4.59 3.05
CA GLU A 80 5.51 -4.55 2.00
C GLU A 80 5.58 -3.15 1.34
N PHE A 81 4.42 -2.53 1.09
CA PHE A 81 4.38 -1.14 0.62
C PHE A 81 5.02 -0.17 1.63
N ALA A 82 4.72 -0.33 2.93
CA ALA A 82 5.28 0.51 3.98
C ALA A 82 6.80 0.41 4.06
N LEU A 83 7.36 -0.79 3.95
CA LEU A 83 8.80 -1.01 3.89
C LEU A 83 9.43 -0.32 2.67
N ALA A 84 8.83 -0.49 1.50
CA ALA A 84 9.30 0.16 0.27
C ALA A 84 9.23 1.69 0.34
N LEU A 85 8.18 2.24 0.97
CA LEU A 85 8.03 3.68 1.17
C LEU A 85 9.08 4.22 2.16
N GLU A 86 9.32 3.50 3.25
CA GLU A 86 10.34 3.87 4.23
C GLU A 86 11.72 3.92 3.58
N GLU A 87 12.11 2.89 2.82
CA GLU A 87 13.36 2.87 2.07
C GLU A 87 13.47 4.03 1.06
N ALA A 88 12.40 4.32 0.31
CA ALA A 88 12.37 5.41 -0.67
C ALA A 88 12.51 6.78 0.00
N ALA A 89 11.83 6.98 1.15
CA ALA A 89 11.91 8.20 1.95
C ALA A 89 13.31 8.37 2.57
N HIS A 90 13.86 7.29 3.13
CA HIS A 90 15.20 7.31 3.74
C HIS A 90 16.28 7.72 2.73
N ARG A 91 16.25 7.19 1.50
CA ARG A 91 17.18 7.61 0.42
C ARG A 91 17.13 9.10 0.10
N ARG A 92 16.02 9.78 0.41
CA ARG A 92 15.82 11.23 0.24
C ARG A 92 16.00 12.04 1.52
N GLY A 93 16.46 11.41 2.61
CA GLY A 93 16.66 12.06 3.92
C GLY A 93 15.35 12.40 4.63
N LEU A 94 14.24 11.77 4.23
CA LEU A 94 12.91 11.93 4.83
C LEU A 94 12.64 10.82 5.85
N GLN A 95 11.67 11.08 6.74
CA GLN A 95 11.15 10.11 7.72
C GLN A 95 9.67 9.88 7.43
N VAL A 96 9.17 8.67 7.73
CA VAL A 96 7.75 8.35 7.57
C VAL A 96 7.11 8.08 8.92
N MET A 97 5.94 8.66 9.14
CA MET A 97 5.08 8.37 10.30
C MET A 97 3.89 7.56 9.82
N PHE A 98 3.82 6.30 10.24
CA PHE A 98 2.75 5.41 9.84
C PHE A 98 1.57 5.47 10.82
N CYS A 99 0.36 5.52 10.26
CA CYS A 99 -0.89 5.35 10.97
C CYS A 99 -1.69 4.24 10.30
N GLN A 100 -2.43 3.46 11.08
CA GLN A 100 -3.42 2.54 10.54
C GLN A 100 -4.72 3.29 10.28
N GLY A 101 -5.21 3.28 9.04
CA GLY A 101 -6.57 3.64 8.68
C GLY A 101 -7.48 2.43 8.84
N GLN A 102 -8.79 2.65 8.74
CA GLN A 102 -9.73 1.57 8.42
C GLN A 102 -10.07 1.69 6.93
N ALA A 103 -10.17 0.57 6.24
CA ALA A 103 -10.38 0.53 4.79
C ALA A 103 -11.64 1.27 4.34
N GLU A 104 -12.51 1.60 5.27
CA GLU A 104 -13.77 2.28 5.05
C GLU A 104 -13.90 3.47 5.98
N ALA A 105 -13.79 4.62 5.40
CA ALA A 105 -14.04 5.95 5.94
C ALA A 105 -14.77 6.01 7.26
N PRO A 106 -15.04 6.71 8.15
CA PRO A 106 -14.89 8.11 8.48
C PRO A 106 -13.71 8.42 9.42
N ASP A 107 -12.84 7.46 9.71
CA ASP A 107 -11.78 7.63 10.73
C ASP A 107 -10.49 8.29 10.20
N PHE A 108 -10.42 8.67 8.91
CA PHE A 108 -9.26 9.41 8.39
C PHE A 108 -9.09 10.77 9.06
N SER A 109 -10.18 11.42 9.48
CA SER A 109 -10.15 12.74 10.08
C SER A 109 -9.26 12.79 11.32
N LYS A 110 -9.41 11.87 12.25
CA LYS A 110 -8.56 11.80 13.45
C LYS A 110 -7.09 11.55 13.12
N LYS A 111 -6.83 10.71 12.08
CA LYS A 111 -5.46 10.41 11.66
C LYS A 111 -4.84 11.59 10.94
N LEU A 112 -5.59 12.28 10.09
CA LEU A 112 -5.15 13.48 9.39
C LEU A 112 -4.88 14.61 10.38
N GLU A 113 -5.79 14.87 11.34
CA GLU A 113 -5.56 15.85 12.41
C GLU A 113 -4.32 15.52 13.25
N PHE A 114 -4.13 14.25 13.58
CA PHE A 114 -2.93 13.80 14.29
C PHE A 114 -1.66 14.08 13.48
N LEU A 115 -1.61 13.71 12.20
CA LEU A 115 -0.46 13.94 11.34
C LEU A 115 -0.19 15.42 11.11
N ILE A 116 -1.23 16.24 10.88
CA ILE A 116 -1.14 17.70 10.76
C ILE A 116 -0.60 18.30 12.06
N GLY A 117 -1.09 17.85 13.22
CA GLY A 117 -0.60 18.28 14.53
C GLY A 117 0.89 17.96 14.76
N HIS A 118 1.40 16.88 14.15
CA HIS A 118 2.81 16.51 14.15
C HIS A 118 3.62 17.20 13.05
N ARG A 119 3.01 18.13 12.27
CA ARG A 119 3.64 18.90 11.22
C ARG A 119 4.32 18.02 10.15
N VAL A 120 3.66 16.97 9.71
CA VAL A 120 4.11 16.26 8.51
C VAL A 120 4.01 17.19 7.30
N ASP A 121 4.92 17.06 6.34
CA ASP A 121 4.94 17.92 5.14
C ASP A 121 3.83 17.55 4.16
N GLY A 122 3.41 16.27 4.15
CA GLY A 122 2.33 15.76 3.33
C GLY A 122 1.96 14.35 3.74
N VAL A 123 0.90 13.80 3.14
CA VAL A 123 0.34 12.50 3.50
C VAL A 123 0.18 11.60 2.27
N ILE A 124 0.60 10.34 2.38
CA ILE A 124 0.24 9.27 1.46
C ILE A 124 -0.83 8.43 2.14
N LEU A 125 -1.96 8.22 1.46
CA LEU A 125 -3.08 7.43 1.94
C LEU A 125 -3.28 6.21 1.05
N THR A 126 -3.13 4.98 1.58
CA THR A 126 -3.41 3.77 0.80
C THR A 126 -4.89 3.43 0.91
N SER A 127 -5.64 3.59 -0.15
CA SER A 127 -7.05 3.17 -0.19
C SER A 127 -7.60 3.18 -1.62
N SER A 128 -8.54 2.30 -1.87
CA SER A 128 -9.37 2.31 -3.07
C SER A 128 -10.87 2.34 -2.74
N SER A 129 -11.24 2.82 -1.56
CA SER A 129 -12.64 3.01 -1.17
C SER A 129 -13.26 4.19 -1.92
N ARG A 130 -14.50 4.03 -2.39
CA ARG A 130 -15.27 5.09 -3.04
C ARG A 130 -15.52 6.32 -2.15
N GLN A 131 -15.44 6.14 -0.84
CA GLN A 131 -15.73 7.20 0.14
C GLN A 131 -14.50 8.07 0.48
N VAL A 132 -13.32 7.70 -0.01
CA VAL A 132 -12.08 8.43 0.32
C VAL A 132 -12.11 9.88 -0.11
N PRO A 133 -12.52 10.24 -1.34
CA PRO A 133 -12.52 11.63 -1.77
C PRO A 133 -13.33 12.54 -0.85
N GLU A 134 -14.55 12.15 -0.49
CA GLU A 134 -15.41 12.89 0.44
C GLU A 134 -14.77 13.00 1.83
N ALA A 135 -14.19 11.91 2.34
CA ALA A 135 -13.59 11.86 3.67
C ALA A 135 -12.34 12.73 3.82
N ILE A 136 -11.58 12.96 2.74
CA ILE A 136 -10.36 13.78 2.78
C ILE A 136 -10.57 15.22 2.31
N ALA A 137 -11.67 15.53 1.63
CA ALA A 137 -11.94 16.85 1.06
C ALA A 137 -11.70 18.03 2.05
N PRO A 138 -12.08 17.94 3.35
CA PRO A 138 -11.82 19.04 4.30
C PRO A 138 -10.33 19.29 4.60
N TYR A 139 -9.44 18.44 4.13
CA TYR A 139 -8.01 18.46 4.45
C TYR A 139 -7.12 18.81 3.26
N THR A 140 -7.62 18.72 2.04
CA THR A 140 -6.82 18.93 0.81
C THR A 140 -6.21 20.32 0.69
N ASP A 141 -6.89 21.34 1.23
CA ASP A 141 -6.38 22.72 1.30
C ASP A 141 -5.41 22.94 2.47
N ARG A 142 -5.33 22.03 3.41
CA ARG A 142 -4.53 22.15 4.64
C ARG A 142 -3.19 21.43 4.53
N ILE A 143 -3.15 20.36 3.76
CA ILE A 143 -1.96 19.52 3.59
C ILE A 143 -2.04 18.76 2.26
N PRO A 144 -0.94 18.66 1.49
CA PRO A 144 -0.87 17.79 0.31
C PRO A 144 -1.16 16.32 0.66
N ILE A 145 -2.11 15.72 -0.07
CA ILE A 145 -2.48 14.32 0.10
C ILE A 145 -2.35 13.62 -1.25
N VAL A 146 -1.67 12.49 -1.28
CA VAL A 146 -1.58 11.59 -2.43
C VAL A 146 -2.25 10.26 -2.09
N ILE A 147 -3.12 9.80 -2.95
CA ILE A 147 -3.75 8.49 -2.81
C ILE A 147 -2.91 7.43 -3.53
N GLN A 148 -2.48 6.40 -2.81
CA GLN A 148 -2.02 5.16 -3.42
C GLN A 148 -3.22 4.21 -3.50
N GLY A 149 -3.79 4.06 -4.67
CA GLY A 149 -5.01 3.29 -4.90
C GLY A 149 -5.84 3.84 -6.05
N THR A 150 -6.92 3.16 -6.38
CA THR A 150 -7.82 3.52 -7.46
C THR A 150 -9.00 4.33 -6.92
N LEU A 151 -9.23 5.50 -7.49
CA LEU A 151 -10.37 6.37 -7.17
C LEU A 151 -11.49 6.22 -8.21
N PRO A 152 -12.73 6.66 -7.89
CA PRO A 152 -13.80 6.80 -8.86
C PRO A 152 -13.38 7.73 -10.02
N PRO A 153 -13.81 7.48 -11.26
CA PRO A 153 -13.42 8.31 -12.42
C PRO A 153 -13.87 9.76 -12.33
N GLU A 154 -14.94 10.03 -11.60
CA GLU A 154 -15.54 11.36 -11.45
C GLU A 154 -14.75 12.26 -10.48
N GLU A 155 -13.83 11.70 -9.71
CA GLU A 155 -13.05 12.40 -8.67
C GLU A 155 -11.74 12.97 -9.25
N GLY A 156 -11.87 13.83 -10.24
CA GLY A 156 -10.72 14.59 -10.78
C GLY A 156 -10.14 15.56 -9.76
N GLY A 157 -8.81 15.73 -9.77
CA GLY A 157 -8.11 16.74 -8.96
C GLY A 157 -7.41 16.21 -7.70
N ILE A 158 -7.70 15.01 -7.24
CA ILE A 158 -6.94 14.38 -6.14
C ILE A 158 -5.75 13.62 -6.73
N PRO A 159 -4.51 13.95 -6.32
CA PRO A 159 -3.34 13.22 -6.79
C PRO A 159 -3.41 11.74 -6.40
N ALA A 160 -3.36 10.85 -7.39
CA ALA A 160 -3.41 9.41 -7.16
C ALA A 160 -2.34 8.68 -7.95
N VAL A 161 -1.84 7.58 -7.38
CA VAL A 161 -0.97 6.59 -8.03
C VAL A 161 -1.71 5.27 -8.02
N SER A 162 -2.08 4.78 -9.20
CA SER A 162 -3.00 3.66 -9.36
C SER A 162 -2.40 2.52 -10.18
N LEU A 163 -2.86 1.30 -9.91
CA LEU A 163 -2.62 0.14 -10.77
C LEU A 163 -3.62 0.10 -11.93
N ASP A 164 -3.21 -0.49 -13.05
CA ASP A 164 -4.14 -0.92 -14.09
C ASP A 164 -4.84 -2.22 -13.66
N CYS A 165 -5.82 -2.08 -12.77
CA CYS A 165 -6.58 -3.21 -12.26
C CYS A 165 -7.50 -3.83 -13.33
N ALA A 166 -7.96 -3.03 -14.30
CA ALA A 166 -8.78 -3.53 -15.39
C ALA A 166 -7.97 -4.43 -16.32
N GLU A 167 -6.74 -4.03 -16.68
CA GLU A 167 -5.86 -4.86 -17.50
C GLU A 167 -5.47 -6.16 -16.77
N ALA A 168 -5.21 -6.12 -15.47
CA ALA A 168 -5.00 -7.34 -14.68
C ALA A 168 -6.18 -8.31 -14.79
N GLY A 169 -7.41 -7.80 -14.72
CA GLY A 169 -8.61 -8.59 -14.91
C GLY A 169 -8.68 -9.22 -16.31
N ARG A 170 -8.41 -8.42 -17.35
CA ARG A 170 -8.37 -8.92 -18.75
C ARG A 170 -7.31 -10.01 -18.93
N GLN A 171 -6.13 -9.82 -18.40
CA GLN A 171 -5.04 -10.82 -18.46
C GLN A 171 -5.42 -12.11 -17.73
N ALA A 172 -6.07 -12.01 -16.57
CA ALA A 172 -6.55 -13.17 -15.83
C ALA A 172 -7.56 -14.01 -16.66
N ALA A 173 -8.53 -13.36 -17.31
CA ALA A 173 -9.49 -14.06 -18.17
C ALA A 173 -8.81 -14.74 -19.36
N ARG A 174 -7.92 -14.03 -20.07
CA ARG A 174 -7.16 -14.58 -21.21
C ARG A 174 -6.29 -15.76 -20.80
N TYR A 175 -5.63 -15.67 -19.65
CA TYR A 175 -4.79 -16.74 -19.11
C TYR A 175 -5.61 -18.01 -18.81
N LEU A 176 -6.69 -17.88 -18.05
CA LEU A 176 -7.55 -19.02 -17.72
C LEU A 176 -8.24 -19.62 -18.96
N TYR A 177 -8.68 -18.77 -19.89
CA TYR A 177 -9.21 -19.24 -21.17
C TYR A 177 -8.17 -19.99 -21.99
N GLY A 178 -6.92 -19.51 -22.03
CA GLY A 178 -5.78 -20.13 -22.71
C GLY A 178 -5.44 -21.52 -22.16
N LEU A 179 -5.65 -21.75 -20.86
CA LEU A 179 -5.54 -23.06 -20.22
C LEU A 179 -6.71 -24.00 -20.57
N GLY A 180 -7.78 -23.51 -21.18
CA GLY A 180 -8.94 -24.30 -21.59
C GLY A 180 -10.18 -24.12 -20.69
N HIS A 181 -10.11 -23.29 -19.66
CA HIS A 181 -11.28 -23.00 -18.83
C HIS A 181 -12.36 -22.23 -19.62
N ARG A 182 -13.61 -22.60 -19.38
CA ARG A 182 -14.79 -21.97 -20.02
C ARG A 182 -15.79 -21.47 -18.98
N ARG A 183 -15.61 -21.85 -17.73
CA ARG A 183 -16.42 -21.43 -16.58
C ARG A 183 -15.50 -21.05 -15.45
N ALA A 184 -15.64 -19.83 -14.93
CA ALA A 184 -14.83 -19.33 -13.85
C ALA A 184 -15.66 -18.63 -12.78
N VAL A 185 -15.11 -18.50 -11.58
CA VAL A 185 -15.66 -17.68 -10.50
C VAL A 185 -14.73 -16.51 -10.23
N PHE A 186 -15.29 -15.31 -10.11
CA PHE A 186 -14.63 -14.21 -9.42
C PHE A 186 -15.00 -14.27 -7.94
N LEU A 187 -14.01 -14.49 -7.08
CA LEU A 187 -14.21 -14.77 -5.66
C LEU A 187 -13.87 -13.55 -4.81
N GLY A 188 -14.81 -13.09 -4.01
CA GLY A 188 -14.60 -12.07 -3.00
C GLY A 188 -14.73 -10.63 -3.50
N LEU A 189 -15.60 -10.36 -4.50
CA LEU A 189 -15.88 -9.02 -4.99
C LEU A 189 -16.33 -8.09 -3.85
N ARG A 190 -15.76 -6.89 -3.83
CA ARG A 190 -16.17 -5.77 -2.96
C ARG A 190 -16.47 -4.56 -3.82
N GLU A 191 -17.76 -4.23 -3.97
CA GLU A 191 -18.22 -3.17 -4.87
C GLU A 191 -17.83 -1.75 -4.44
N ASN A 192 -17.60 -1.54 -3.14
CA ASN A 192 -17.13 -0.27 -2.61
C ASN A 192 -15.60 -0.07 -2.77
N ASN A 193 -14.88 -1.06 -3.28
CA ASN A 193 -13.44 -0.98 -3.57
C ASN A 193 -13.22 -0.81 -5.08
N CYS A 194 -12.82 0.39 -5.50
CA CYS A 194 -12.68 0.73 -6.92
C CYS A 194 -11.63 -0.15 -7.64
N ALA A 195 -10.52 -0.47 -7.01
CA ALA A 195 -9.48 -1.32 -7.60
C ALA A 195 -9.99 -2.73 -7.87
N MET A 196 -10.72 -3.30 -6.90
CA MET A 196 -11.30 -4.64 -7.05
C MET A 196 -12.44 -4.65 -8.06
N LEU A 197 -13.27 -3.59 -8.07
CA LEU A 197 -14.36 -3.46 -9.04
C LEU A 197 -13.80 -3.35 -10.47
N GLN A 198 -12.78 -2.54 -10.72
CA GLN A 198 -12.14 -2.45 -12.04
C GLN A 198 -11.52 -3.79 -12.46
N ARG A 199 -10.89 -4.52 -11.54
CA ARG A 199 -10.35 -5.86 -11.79
C ARG A 199 -11.43 -6.83 -12.21
N TYR A 200 -12.54 -6.84 -11.49
CA TYR A 200 -13.71 -7.66 -11.83
C TYR A 200 -14.29 -7.29 -13.20
N GLN A 201 -14.49 -5.99 -13.46
CA GLN A 201 -15.02 -5.52 -14.73
C GLN A 201 -14.12 -5.89 -15.92
N GLY A 202 -12.80 -5.74 -15.77
CA GLY A 202 -11.84 -6.18 -16.77
C GLY A 202 -11.87 -7.68 -17.02
N PHE A 203 -12.00 -8.48 -15.94
CA PHE A 203 -12.13 -9.93 -16.03
C PHE A 203 -13.41 -10.35 -16.74
N GLN A 204 -14.54 -9.75 -16.34
CA GLN A 204 -15.84 -10.04 -16.93
C GLN A 204 -15.89 -9.68 -18.41
N ALA A 205 -15.47 -8.48 -18.78
CA ALA A 205 -15.48 -8.02 -20.18
C ALA A 205 -14.66 -8.94 -21.09
N ALA A 206 -13.45 -9.30 -20.69
CA ALA A 206 -12.62 -10.22 -21.50
C ALA A 206 -13.17 -11.65 -21.51
N ALA A 207 -13.81 -12.11 -20.43
CA ALA A 207 -14.47 -13.40 -20.39
C ALA A 207 -15.66 -13.46 -21.36
N GLU A 208 -16.48 -12.40 -21.43
CA GLU A 208 -17.59 -12.26 -22.37
C GLU A 208 -17.11 -12.30 -23.83
N GLU A 209 -16.03 -11.53 -24.15
CA GLU A 209 -15.41 -11.54 -25.48
C GLU A 209 -14.92 -12.94 -25.91
N LEU A 210 -14.44 -13.74 -24.93
CA LEU A 210 -13.92 -15.08 -25.15
C LEU A 210 -15.00 -16.18 -25.08
N GLY A 211 -16.23 -15.86 -24.75
CA GLY A 211 -17.30 -16.84 -24.54
C GLY A 211 -17.13 -17.68 -23.27
N MET A 212 -16.44 -17.17 -22.27
CA MET A 212 -16.26 -17.78 -20.95
C MET A 212 -17.34 -17.25 -19.98
N SER A 213 -18.05 -18.12 -19.29
CA SER A 213 -19.02 -17.70 -18.27
C SER A 213 -18.34 -17.38 -16.95
N VAL A 214 -18.78 -16.30 -16.29
CA VAL A 214 -18.26 -15.87 -14.99
C VAL A 214 -19.37 -15.81 -13.97
N ARG A 215 -19.21 -16.53 -12.88
CA ARG A 215 -20.01 -16.40 -11.67
C ARG A 215 -19.28 -15.50 -10.69
N THR A 216 -20.03 -14.74 -9.89
CA THR A 216 -19.45 -13.87 -8.86
C THR A 216 -19.89 -14.31 -7.48
N LEU A 217 -18.91 -14.51 -6.58
CA LEU A 217 -19.16 -14.66 -5.15
C LEU A 217 -18.74 -13.37 -4.45
N VAL A 218 -19.74 -12.61 -4.02
CA VAL A 218 -19.53 -11.31 -3.36
C VAL A 218 -19.06 -11.52 -1.93
N ASN A 219 -18.09 -10.72 -1.52
CA ASN A 219 -17.65 -10.63 -0.14
C ASN A 219 -18.59 -9.71 0.65
N PRO A 220 -19.32 -10.22 1.65
CA PRO A 220 -20.22 -9.39 2.46
C PRO A 220 -19.48 -8.53 3.48
N GLU A 221 -18.20 -8.82 3.72
CA GLU A 221 -17.39 -8.11 4.70
C GLU A 221 -16.62 -6.95 4.08
N ARG A 222 -16.16 -6.07 4.96
CA ARG A 222 -15.40 -4.88 4.58
C ARG A 222 -13.92 -5.16 4.31
N THR A 223 -13.42 -6.32 4.71
CA THR A 223 -12.01 -6.72 4.60
C THR A 223 -11.85 -7.95 3.72
N SER A 224 -10.69 -8.07 3.06
CA SER A 224 -10.33 -9.24 2.25
C SER A 224 -9.37 -10.13 3.05
N THR A 225 -9.92 -10.95 3.95
CA THR A 225 -9.15 -11.85 4.82
C THR A 225 -9.19 -13.30 4.33
N ALA A 226 -8.27 -14.12 4.83
CA ALA A 226 -8.31 -15.56 4.58
C ALA A 226 -9.57 -16.21 5.18
N ALA A 227 -10.10 -15.69 6.28
CA ALA A 227 -11.36 -16.16 6.84
C ALA A 227 -12.53 -15.99 5.89
N VAL A 228 -12.62 -14.82 5.23
CA VAL A 228 -13.63 -14.57 4.18
C VAL A 228 -13.44 -15.53 3.01
N GLY A 229 -12.21 -15.70 2.53
CA GLY A 229 -11.90 -16.64 1.45
C GLY A 229 -12.31 -18.07 1.79
N TYR A 230 -12.06 -18.51 3.03
CA TYR A 230 -12.46 -19.82 3.52
C TYR A 230 -13.99 -19.99 3.54
N GLN A 231 -14.74 -18.99 4.03
CA GLN A 231 -16.21 -19.05 4.05
C GLN A 231 -16.81 -19.09 2.62
N LEU A 232 -16.28 -18.27 1.73
CA LEU A 232 -16.71 -18.27 0.33
C LEU A 232 -16.33 -19.57 -0.38
N GLY A 233 -15.16 -20.14 -0.08
CA GLY A 233 -14.73 -21.45 -0.59
C GLY A 233 -15.63 -22.57 -0.10
N ARG A 234 -15.97 -22.60 1.19
CA ARG A 234 -16.94 -23.56 1.72
C ARG A 234 -18.28 -23.47 1.02
N ARG A 235 -18.80 -22.26 0.80
CA ARG A 235 -20.03 -22.05 0.06
C ARG A 235 -19.90 -22.58 -1.38
N PHE A 236 -18.78 -22.29 -2.05
CA PHE A 236 -18.52 -22.78 -3.40
C PHE A 236 -18.63 -24.32 -3.49
N PHE A 237 -17.98 -25.04 -2.56
CA PHE A 237 -17.98 -26.50 -2.56
C PHE A 237 -19.32 -27.09 -2.09
N PHE A 238 -19.95 -26.49 -1.09
CA PHE A 238 -21.25 -26.94 -0.58
C PHE A 238 -22.37 -26.80 -1.62
N ASP A 239 -22.38 -25.72 -2.39
CA ASP A 239 -23.36 -25.46 -3.46
C ASP A 239 -23.06 -26.29 -4.73
N ASN A 240 -22.03 -27.18 -4.71
CA ASN A 240 -21.58 -28.01 -5.83
C ASN A 240 -21.39 -27.21 -7.13
N LEU A 241 -20.74 -26.07 -7.04
CA LEU A 241 -20.47 -25.22 -8.21
C LEU A 241 -19.55 -25.95 -9.20
N THR A 242 -19.84 -25.79 -10.49
CA THR A 242 -19.21 -26.58 -11.58
C THR A 242 -18.12 -25.82 -12.32
N GLU A 243 -17.80 -24.62 -11.87
CA GLU A 243 -16.71 -23.83 -12.42
C GLU A 243 -15.35 -24.50 -12.11
N THR A 244 -14.46 -24.46 -13.10
CA THR A 244 -13.16 -25.15 -13.02
C THR A 244 -12.00 -24.19 -12.72
N ALA A 245 -12.27 -22.89 -12.64
CA ALA A 245 -11.28 -21.88 -12.31
C ALA A 245 -11.84 -20.83 -11.34
N VAL A 246 -11.00 -20.35 -10.45
CA VAL A 246 -11.31 -19.27 -9.50
C VAL A 246 -10.28 -18.15 -9.66
N PHE A 247 -10.75 -16.93 -9.90
CA PHE A 247 -9.96 -15.73 -9.73
C PHE A 247 -10.36 -15.03 -8.43
N ALA A 248 -9.51 -15.15 -7.42
CA ALA A 248 -9.73 -14.53 -6.12
C ALA A 248 -9.35 -13.04 -6.17
N GLY A 249 -10.17 -12.19 -5.58
CA GLY A 249 -9.96 -10.75 -5.55
C GLY A 249 -8.69 -10.30 -4.82
N SER A 250 -8.08 -11.17 -4.00
CA SER A 250 -6.78 -10.98 -3.36
C SER A 250 -6.16 -12.31 -2.97
N ASP A 251 -4.85 -12.33 -2.71
CA ASP A 251 -4.14 -13.52 -2.24
C ASP A 251 -4.64 -14.01 -0.88
N ASN A 252 -5.00 -13.12 0.03
CA ASN A 252 -5.59 -13.52 1.30
C ASN A 252 -6.89 -14.32 1.10
N VAL A 253 -7.75 -13.87 0.18
CA VAL A 253 -8.98 -14.61 -0.18
C VAL A 253 -8.63 -15.93 -0.85
N ALA A 254 -7.63 -15.96 -1.74
CA ALA A 254 -7.14 -17.20 -2.37
C ALA A 254 -6.62 -18.20 -1.35
N LEU A 255 -5.84 -17.77 -0.36
CA LEU A 255 -5.34 -18.63 0.71
C LEU A 255 -6.47 -19.25 1.54
N GLY A 256 -7.51 -18.46 1.82
CA GLY A 256 -8.71 -18.97 2.47
C GLY A 256 -9.44 -20.02 1.63
N PHE A 257 -9.57 -19.76 0.32
CA PHE A 257 -10.16 -20.73 -0.61
C PHE A 257 -9.37 -22.05 -0.65
N LEU A 258 -8.02 -21.98 -0.66
CA LEU A 258 -7.16 -23.17 -0.58
C LEU A 258 -7.41 -23.98 0.69
N ALA A 259 -7.65 -23.33 1.82
CA ALA A 259 -7.97 -24.01 3.07
C ALA A 259 -9.33 -24.74 2.97
N ALA A 260 -10.34 -24.12 2.35
CA ALA A 260 -11.62 -24.77 2.09
C ALA A 260 -11.48 -25.93 1.10
N ALA A 261 -10.71 -25.78 0.01
CA ALA A 261 -10.47 -26.85 -0.95
C ALA A 261 -9.88 -28.10 -0.28
N ARG A 262 -8.91 -27.92 0.64
CA ARG A 262 -8.33 -29.00 1.44
C ARG A 262 -9.36 -29.70 2.35
N GLU A 263 -10.25 -28.93 2.98
CA GLU A 263 -11.32 -29.49 3.83
C GLU A 263 -12.26 -30.38 3.01
N PHE A 264 -12.58 -29.96 1.79
CA PHE A 264 -13.45 -30.72 0.87
C PHE A 264 -12.70 -31.74 0.01
N CYS A 265 -11.42 -31.99 0.30
CA CYS A 265 -10.56 -32.91 -0.45
C CYS A 265 -10.49 -32.61 -1.96
N VAL A 266 -10.62 -31.34 -2.36
CA VAL A 266 -10.50 -30.88 -3.75
C VAL A 266 -9.07 -30.49 -4.05
N SER A 267 -8.51 -31.05 -5.13
CA SER A 267 -7.13 -30.80 -5.55
C SER A 267 -7.00 -29.49 -6.33
N VAL A 268 -6.03 -28.66 -5.93
CA VAL A 268 -5.61 -27.47 -6.66
C VAL A 268 -4.16 -27.71 -7.11
N PRO A 269 -3.85 -27.70 -8.42
CA PRO A 269 -4.68 -27.22 -9.54
C PRO A 269 -5.52 -28.29 -10.27
N ASP A 270 -5.41 -29.60 -9.94
CA ASP A 270 -5.86 -30.69 -10.80
C ASP A 270 -7.38 -30.70 -11.04
N GLU A 271 -8.18 -30.35 -10.05
CA GLU A 271 -9.64 -30.25 -10.17
C GLU A 271 -10.14 -28.83 -10.35
N ILE A 272 -9.43 -27.83 -9.78
CA ILE A 272 -9.79 -26.43 -9.87
C ILE A 272 -8.54 -25.56 -9.91
N SER A 273 -8.45 -24.68 -10.89
CA SER A 273 -7.41 -23.67 -10.96
C SER A 273 -7.72 -22.49 -10.03
N LEU A 274 -6.69 -21.98 -9.35
CA LEU A 274 -6.81 -20.82 -8.47
C LEU A 274 -5.78 -19.75 -8.82
N LEU A 275 -6.27 -18.56 -9.15
CA LEU A 275 -5.51 -17.37 -9.43
C LEU A 275 -5.77 -16.32 -8.34
N GLY A 276 -4.72 -15.70 -7.80
CA GLY A 276 -4.77 -14.63 -6.81
C GLY A 276 -4.44 -13.26 -7.36
N PHE A 277 -4.28 -12.31 -6.46
CA PHE A 277 -3.78 -10.95 -6.70
C PHE A 277 -3.15 -10.42 -5.41
N ASP A 278 -2.02 -9.78 -5.48
CA ASP A 278 -1.22 -9.02 -4.50
C ASP A 278 0.22 -9.53 -4.39
N ASN A 279 0.51 -10.77 -4.78
CA ASN A 279 1.82 -11.43 -4.66
C ASN A 279 2.43 -11.31 -3.26
N ILE A 280 1.60 -11.46 -2.22
CA ILE A 280 2.09 -11.41 -0.84
C ILE A 280 3.11 -12.53 -0.57
N SER A 281 3.98 -12.36 0.42
CA SER A 281 5.03 -13.32 0.76
C SER A 281 4.50 -14.75 1.00
N HIS A 282 3.28 -14.89 1.55
CA HIS A 282 2.62 -16.18 1.74
C HIS A 282 2.28 -16.90 0.42
N ALA A 283 2.00 -16.15 -0.66
CA ALA A 283 1.71 -16.73 -1.98
C ALA A 283 2.90 -17.51 -2.56
N ALA A 284 4.12 -17.12 -2.21
CA ALA A 284 5.34 -17.76 -2.68
C ALA A 284 5.79 -18.99 -1.84
N MET A 285 5.16 -19.25 -0.69
CA MET A 285 5.52 -20.37 0.18
C MET A 285 5.46 -21.70 -0.58
N HIS A 286 6.43 -22.59 -0.34
CA HIS A 286 6.60 -23.85 -1.10
C HIS A 286 5.34 -24.73 -1.16
N HIS A 287 4.55 -24.75 -0.09
CA HIS A 287 3.31 -25.53 0.01
C HIS A 287 2.06 -24.80 -0.50
N VAL A 288 2.20 -23.56 -0.98
CA VAL A 288 1.15 -22.71 -1.56
C VAL A 288 1.38 -22.51 -3.05
N ARG A 289 2.49 -21.89 -3.43
CA ARG A 289 2.90 -21.59 -4.80
C ARG A 289 1.76 -21.01 -5.65
N LEU A 290 1.09 -19.99 -5.10
CA LEU A 290 -0.08 -19.35 -5.71
C LEU A 290 0.32 -18.57 -6.96
N THR A 291 -0.31 -18.86 -8.09
CA THR A 291 -0.29 -18.01 -9.31
C THR A 291 -1.05 -16.74 -9.01
N THR A 292 -0.45 -15.57 -9.28
CA THR A 292 -0.99 -14.28 -8.82
C THR A 292 -0.49 -13.11 -9.67
N PHE A 293 -0.89 -11.89 -9.32
CA PHE A 293 -0.34 -10.65 -9.88
C PHE A 293 0.44 -9.87 -8.82
N ASP A 294 1.63 -9.40 -9.19
CA ASP A 294 2.46 -8.50 -8.38
C ASP A 294 2.06 -7.05 -8.65
N PRO A 295 1.60 -6.30 -7.65
CA PRO A 295 1.23 -4.89 -7.78
C PRO A 295 2.46 -3.96 -7.90
N ARG A 296 3.69 -4.47 -7.79
CA ARG A 296 4.93 -3.70 -7.84
C ARG A 296 5.02 -2.67 -6.70
N ASN A 297 4.88 -3.13 -5.47
CA ASN A 297 4.86 -2.28 -4.27
C ASN A 297 6.02 -1.27 -4.21
N ARG A 298 7.23 -1.65 -4.65
CA ARG A 298 8.37 -0.72 -4.71
C ARG A 298 8.11 0.45 -5.68
N THR A 299 7.61 0.17 -6.87
CA THR A 299 7.28 1.21 -7.86
C THR A 299 6.15 2.10 -7.37
N LEU A 300 5.10 1.51 -6.78
CA LEU A 300 3.99 2.24 -6.19
C LEU A 300 4.46 3.19 -5.08
N ALA A 301 5.32 2.74 -4.19
CA ALA A 301 5.85 3.54 -3.09
C ALA A 301 6.74 4.69 -3.60
N GLU A 302 7.65 4.41 -4.54
CA GLU A 302 8.53 5.41 -5.14
C GLU A 302 7.75 6.49 -5.89
N GLN A 303 6.76 6.10 -6.69
CA GLN A 303 5.91 7.04 -7.42
C GLN A 303 4.97 7.82 -6.51
N SER A 304 4.44 7.20 -5.45
CA SER A 304 3.61 7.91 -4.46
C SER A 304 4.41 8.98 -3.73
N LEU A 305 5.64 8.66 -3.33
CA LEU A 305 6.54 9.63 -2.71
C LEU A 305 6.92 10.75 -3.68
N GLU A 306 7.29 10.39 -4.91
CA GLU A 306 7.63 11.37 -5.95
C GLU A 306 6.47 12.33 -6.22
N ARG A 307 5.25 11.78 -6.35
CA ARG A 307 4.04 12.57 -6.55
C ARG A 307 3.79 13.51 -5.38
N LEU A 308 3.97 13.04 -4.14
CA LEU A 308 3.82 13.89 -2.96
C LEU A 308 4.85 15.02 -2.95
N LEU A 309 6.11 14.74 -3.31
CA LEU A 309 7.14 15.75 -3.38
C LEU A 309 6.85 16.81 -4.46
N GLN A 310 6.30 16.42 -5.60
CA GLN A 310 5.82 17.34 -6.63
C GLN A 310 4.71 18.25 -6.11
N CYS A 311 3.75 17.73 -5.36
CA CYS A 311 2.70 18.54 -4.73
C CYS A 311 3.23 19.56 -3.69
N LEU A 312 4.41 19.31 -3.14
CA LEU A 312 5.08 20.20 -2.20
C LEU A 312 5.82 21.35 -2.89
N GLU A 313 6.11 21.29 -4.19
CA GLU A 313 6.79 22.36 -4.91
C GLU A 313 5.80 23.46 -5.33
N PRO A 314 6.22 24.74 -5.27
CA PRO A 314 5.38 25.85 -5.75
C PRO A 314 5.04 25.68 -7.24
N GLY A 315 3.74 25.66 -7.55
CA GLY A 315 3.28 25.47 -8.94
C GLY A 315 3.39 24.05 -9.47
N GLY A 316 3.64 23.08 -8.59
CA GLY A 316 3.67 21.65 -8.95
C GLY A 316 2.36 21.22 -9.59
N GLY A 317 2.33 21.15 -10.92
CA GLY A 317 1.15 20.78 -11.70
C GLY A 317 0.78 19.31 -11.46
N LEU A 318 -0.49 19.07 -11.25
CA LEU A 318 -1.05 17.71 -11.13
C LEU A 318 -1.30 17.13 -12.54
N GLY A 319 -0.22 16.81 -13.29
CA GLY A 319 -0.38 16.04 -14.53
C GLY A 319 -0.97 14.65 -14.27
N GLU A 320 -1.66 14.09 -15.25
CA GLU A 320 -2.08 12.69 -15.19
C GLU A 320 -0.88 11.78 -15.00
N MET A 321 -1.01 10.80 -14.09
CA MET A 321 -0.02 9.73 -13.97
C MET A 321 -0.51 8.49 -14.71
N PRO A 322 0.37 7.84 -15.50
CA PRO A 322 0.01 6.61 -16.16
C PRO A 322 -0.30 5.53 -15.12
N LEU A 323 -1.28 4.68 -15.43
CA LEU A 323 -1.57 3.51 -14.63
C LEU A 323 -0.36 2.56 -14.62
N ILE A 324 -0.04 2.02 -13.46
CA ILE A 324 1.07 1.07 -13.32
C ILE A 324 0.54 -0.33 -13.67
N PRO A 325 1.07 -1.00 -14.71
CA PRO A 325 0.65 -2.35 -15.02
C PRO A 325 1.20 -3.32 -13.95
N PRO A 326 0.35 -4.21 -13.39
CA PRO A 326 0.82 -5.29 -12.53
C PRO A 326 1.60 -6.33 -13.34
N ILE A 327 2.43 -7.13 -12.64
CA ILE A 327 3.18 -8.23 -13.26
C ILE A 327 2.48 -9.54 -12.96
N PHE A 328 2.20 -10.33 -14.00
CA PHE A 328 1.69 -11.69 -13.84
C PHE A 328 2.80 -12.61 -13.33
N VAL A 329 2.52 -13.38 -12.28
CA VAL A 329 3.46 -14.29 -11.62
C VAL A 329 2.86 -15.69 -11.64
N GLU A 330 3.26 -16.49 -12.61
CA GLU A 330 2.84 -17.87 -12.74
C GLU A 330 3.55 -18.76 -11.71
N ARG A 331 2.80 -19.66 -11.07
CA ARG A 331 3.31 -20.65 -10.13
C ARG A 331 2.62 -22.00 -10.34
N ALA A 332 2.02 -22.60 -9.29
CA ALA A 332 1.59 -24.00 -9.36
C ALA A 332 0.08 -24.21 -9.11
N THR A 333 -0.72 -23.15 -9.00
CA THR A 333 -2.14 -23.29 -8.66
C THR A 333 -3.09 -23.19 -9.86
N CYS A 334 -2.56 -23.15 -11.08
CA CYS A 334 -3.35 -23.14 -12.31
C CYS A 334 -2.84 -24.24 -13.27
N ALA A 335 -3.75 -24.99 -13.86
CA ALA A 335 -3.50 -26.02 -14.86
C ALA A 335 -4.71 -26.13 -15.81
N PRO A 336 -4.59 -26.79 -16.97
CA PRO A 336 -5.74 -27.10 -17.80
C PRO A 336 -6.83 -27.82 -16.99
N PRO A 337 -8.14 -27.57 -17.28
CA PRO A 337 -9.21 -28.21 -16.54
C PRO A 337 -9.08 -29.73 -16.67
N GLY A 338 -9.03 -30.43 -15.53
CA GLY A 338 -9.12 -31.89 -15.52
C GLY A 338 -10.43 -32.34 -16.14
N LEU A 339 -10.44 -33.49 -16.80
CA LEU A 339 -11.65 -34.14 -17.24
C LEU A 339 -12.43 -34.55 -15.96
N ARG A 340 -13.26 -33.66 -15.43
CA ARG A 340 -14.35 -34.09 -14.55
C ARG A 340 -15.28 -34.88 -15.45
N GLU A 341 -15.32 -36.18 -15.31
CA GLU A 341 -16.38 -36.97 -15.90
C GLU A 341 -17.74 -36.33 -15.57
N ALA A 342 -18.53 -36.07 -16.61
CA ALA A 342 -19.80 -35.36 -16.57
C ALA A 342 -20.86 -36.21 -15.81
#